data_e46138ac89b579e2486cb83b7d15b396
#
_entry.id   e46138ac89b579e2486cb83b7d15b396
#
_cell.length_a   1.000
_cell.length_b   1.000
_cell.length_c   1.000
_cell.angle_alpha   90.00
_cell.angle_beta   90.00
_cell.angle_gamma   90.00
#
_symmetry.space_group_name_H-M   'P 1'
#
loop_
_entity.id
_entity.type
_entity.pdbx_description
1 polymer ?
#
loop_
_entity_poly.entity_id
_entity_poly.type
_entity_poly.pdbx_seq_one_letter_code
_entity_poly.pdbx_strand_id
1 'polypeptide(L)'
;MKKLKSLLISLVLALVCVSMVISTDVVEAASIRLNKTSITMYTGQTSILKVSGTSKKVTWSTSNKKVATVSSRGVVSAKSSGSATITARVNNKNLKCRVTVKKQATNNKKAALKAYYNFLKSYKFTTGYSTRGFNLAYINNDSIPELVVFDGDYHVSGGKVYAYVNGKVKYLGEFGEWGGFEYQEKKGVICSTWSRSNSYTTYYRWNGSKLSTIMSANSIGQFNSNGDYVCQYYINNKKVTRSKYESSTAPYEKGLKSISLSNSYAVTDSVMRNKLLY
;
A
#
# COMPACT_ATOMS: atom_id res chain seq x y z
N MET A 1 45.32 30.32 59.11
CA MET A 1 44.55 29.13 58.60
C MET A 1 43.10 29.46 58.14
N LYS A 2 42.36 30.32 58.83
CA LYS A 2 40.98 30.66 58.45
C LYS A 2 40.86 31.39 57.07
N LYS A 3 41.78 32.32 56.77
CA LYS A 3 41.80 33.06 55.50
C LYS A 3 42.09 32.17 54.26
N LEU A 4 42.94 31.15 54.44
CA LEU A 4 43.28 30.24 53.36
C LEU A 4 42.13 29.28 53.01
N LYS A 5 41.34 28.84 54.01
CA LYS A 5 40.15 28.03 53.81
C LYS A 5 39.04 28.79 53.11
N SER A 6 38.86 30.08 53.41
CA SER A 6 37.88 30.96 52.72
C SER A 6 38.23 31.17 51.25
N LEU A 7 39.56 31.33 50.96
CA LEU A 7 40.01 31.50 49.59
C LEU A 7 39.84 30.21 48.72
N LEU A 8 40.10 29.04 49.33
CA LEU A 8 39.89 27.75 48.69
C LEU A 8 38.40 27.48 48.42
N ILE A 9 37.51 27.80 49.35
CA ILE A 9 36.07 27.61 49.16
C ILE A 9 35.53 28.57 48.08
N SER A 10 36.02 29.81 48.02
CA SER A 10 35.66 30.74 46.92
C SER A 10 36.15 30.28 45.56
N LEU A 11 37.34 29.70 45.48
CA LEU A 11 37.92 29.16 44.25
C LEU A 11 37.16 27.92 43.78
N VAL A 12 36.76 27.03 44.70
CA VAL A 12 35.96 25.81 44.36
C VAL A 12 34.56 26.21 43.92
N LEU A 13 33.91 27.21 44.55
CA LEU A 13 32.60 27.71 44.07
C LEU A 13 32.73 28.35 42.68
N ALA A 14 33.81 29.10 42.42
CA ALA A 14 34.03 29.69 41.10
C ALA A 14 34.28 28.58 40.00
N LEU A 15 34.99 27.50 40.37
CA LEU A 15 35.15 26.36 39.43
C LEU A 15 33.85 25.58 39.20
N VAL A 16 32.98 25.45 40.21
CA VAL A 16 31.67 24.79 40.06
C VAL A 16 30.71 25.65 39.24
N CYS A 17 30.80 26.97 39.30
CA CYS A 17 30.01 27.87 38.45
C CYS A 17 30.50 27.86 36.98
N VAL A 18 31.75 27.55 36.72
CA VAL A 18 32.30 27.45 35.35
C VAL A 18 31.99 26.08 34.71
N SER A 19 31.64 25.04 35.50
CA SER A 19 31.21 23.75 34.97
C SER A 19 29.71 23.68 34.70
N MET A 20 28.91 24.72 34.99
CA MET A 20 27.60 24.96 34.33
C MET A 20 27.84 25.57 32.95
N VAL A 21 28.70 24.98 32.14
CA VAL A 21 28.75 25.21 30.73
C VAL A 21 27.48 24.64 30.12
N ILE A 22 26.53 25.55 29.91
CA ILE A 22 25.69 25.60 28.73
C ILE A 22 25.94 24.37 27.83
N SER A 23 25.22 23.28 28.09
CA SER A 23 24.83 22.39 27.02
C SER A 23 23.93 23.23 26.12
N THR A 24 24.52 23.98 25.22
CA THR A 24 23.83 24.37 24.02
C THR A 24 23.50 23.05 23.34
N ASP A 25 22.32 22.49 23.62
CA ASP A 25 21.70 21.57 22.70
C ASP A 25 21.68 22.32 21.39
N VAL A 26 22.67 22.03 20.56
CA VAL A 26 22.63 22.41 19.15
C VAL A 26 21.48 21.60 18.61
N VAL A 27 20.28 22.16 18.71
CA VAL A 27 19.12 21.66 17.97
C VAL A 27 19.52 21.79 16.54
N GLU A 28 20.08 20.72 15.98
CA GLU A 28 20.42 20.61 14.59
C GLU A 28 19.12 20.93 13.83
N ALA A 29 19.09 22.10 13.25
CA ALA A 29 17.90 22.59 12.55
C ALA A 29 17.53 21.55 11.47
N ALA A 30 16.48 20.81 11.70
CA ALA A 30 16.06 19.72 10.84
C ALA A 30 16.02 20.20 9.39
N SER A 31 16.88 19.63 8.54
CA SER A 31 17.05 20.10 7.17
C SER A 31 15.74 19.98 6.40
N ILE A 32 15.29 21.07 5.78
CA ILE A 32 14.08 21.11 4.98
C ILE A 32 14.29 20.24 3.74
N ARG A 33 13.50 19.18 3.57
CA ARG A 33 13.63 18.20 2.49
C ARG A 33 12.30 17.67 1.99
N LEU A 34 12.27 17.22 0.73
CA LEU A 34 11.18 16.45 0.16
C LEU A 34 11.36 14.95 0.47
N ASN A 35 10.26 14.25 0.67
CA ASN A 35 10.24 12.80 0.82
C ASN A 35 10.62 12.04 -0.47
N LYS A 36 10.54 12.70 -1.64
CA LYS A 36 10.90 12.14 -2.96
C LYS A 36 11.45 13.24 -3.86
N THR A 37 12.56 12.98 -4.53
CA THR A 37 13.18 13.89 -5.53
C THR A 37 12.85 13.48 -6.96
N SER A 38 12.39 12.24 -7.16
CA SER A 38 11.89 11.75 -8.44
C SER A 38 10.74 10.77 -8.22
N ILE A 39 9.75 10.77 -9.12
CA ILE A 39 8.66 9.80 -9.19
C ILE A 39 8.34 9.46 -10.63
N THR A 40 8.09 8.18 -10.90
CA THR A 40 7.51 7.72 -12.15
C THR A 40 6.07 7.29 -11.88
N MET A 41 5.14 7.80 -12.69
CA MET A 41 3.70 7.54 -12.56
C MET A 41 3.14 7.16 -13.93
N TYR A 42 1.99 6.50 -13.93
CA TYR A 42 1.18 6.33 -15.14
C TYR A 42 0.05 7.35 -15.16
N THR A 43 -0.44 7.69 -16.36
CA THR A 43 -1.58 8.59 -16.53
C THR A 43 -2.76 8.16 -15.66
N GLY A 44 -3.37 9.10 -14.92
CA GLY A 44 -4.46 8.85 -13.96
C GLY A 44 -4.01 8.56 -12.53
N GLN A 45 -2.75 8.23 -12.29
CA GLN A 45 -2.25 7.95 -10.94
C GLN A 45 -2.01 9.23 -10.12
N THR A 46 -2.05 9.07 -8.79
CA THR A 46 -1.69 10.12 -7.82
C THR A 46 -0.54 9.68 -6.94
N SER A 47 0.24 10.65 -6.45
CA SER A 47 1.31 10.44 -5.46
C SER A 47 1.38 11.63 -4.51
N ILE A 48 1.75 11.40 -3.25
CA ILE A 48 1.87 12.45 -2.26
C ILE A 48 3.34 12.83 -2.08
N LEU A 49 3.64 14.10 -2.25
CA LEU A 49 4.90 14.73 -1.85
C LEU A 49 4.70 15.40 -0.48
N LYS A 50 5.68 15.23 0.39
CA LYS A 50 5.70 15.85 1.73
C LYS A 50 7.02 16.57 1.93
N VAL A 51 6.95 17.77 2.52
CA VAL A 51 8.13 18.50 3.01
C VAL A 51 8.25 18.23 4.50
N SER A 52 9.44 17.87 4.96
CA SER A 52 9.81 17.72 6.36
C SER A 52 10.86 18.75 6.76
N GLY A 53 11.06 18.92 8.09
CA GLY A 53 12.05 19.87 8.64
C GLY A 53 11.55 21.32 8.68
N THR A 54 10.22 21.54 8.59
CA THR A 54 9.64 22.88 8.70
C THR A 54 8.17 22.83 9.14
N SER A 55 7.74 23.83 9.90
CA SER A 55 6.33 24.12 10.18
C SER A 55 5.76 25.22 9.28
N LYS A 56 6.59 25.81 8.40
CA LYS A 56 6.17 26.92 7.54
C LYS A 56 5.28 26.41 6.39
N LYS A 57 4.41 27.31 5.90
CA LYS A 57 3.52 27.03 4.76
C LYS A 57 4.32 26.66 3.52
N VAL A 58 3.95 25.58 2.86
CA VAL A 58 4.53 25.11 1.60
C VAL A 58 3.64 25.57 0.45
N THR A 59 4.24 26.19 -0.55
CA THR A 59 3.58 26.53 -1.82
C THR A 59 4.03 25.57 -2.90
N TRP A 60 3.08 24.99 -3.63
CA TRP A 60 3.34 23.99 -4.65
C TRP A 60 3.11 24.53 -6.05
N SER A 61 3.98 24.18 -6.98
CA SER A 61 3.84 24.51 -8.40
C SER A 61 4.33 23.37 -9.29
N THR A 62 3.94 23.40 -10.55
CA THR A 62 4.37 22.46 -11.58
C THR A 62 4.88 23.22 -12.80
N SER A 63 5.93 22.69 -13.42
CA SER A 63 6.46 23.23 -14.69
C SER A 63 5.57 22.92 -15.88
N ASN A 64 4.70 21.90 -15.79
CA ASN A 64 3.81 21.49 -16.89
C ASN A 64 2.51 20.90 -16.37
N LYS A 65 1.45 21.72 -16.32
CA LYS A 65 0.11 21.33 -15.88
C LYS A 65 -0.55 20.29 -16.80
N LYS A 66 -0.16 20.20 -18.07
CA LYS A 66 -0.66 19.19 -19.02
C LYS A 66 -0.13 17.81 -18.68
N VAL A 67 1.07 17.69 -18.12
CA VAL A 67 1.70 16.42 -17.75
C VAL A 67 1.32 16.02 -16.32
N ALA A 68 1.49 16.92 -15.36
CA ALA A 68 1.16 16.64 -13.96
C ALA A 68 0.70 17.92 -13.24
N THR A 69 -0.30 17.79 -12.38
CA THR A 69 -0.75 18.86 -11.47
C THR A 69 -0.38 18.51 -10.03
N VAL A 70 -0.35 19.53 -9.17
CA VAL A 70 -0.15 19.36 -7.73
C VAL A 70 -1.14 20.19 -6.95
N SER A 71 -1.72 19.63 -5.90
CA SER A 71 -2.63 20.33 -5.00
C SER A 71 -1.86 21.09 -3.90
N SER A 72 -2.56 21.98 -3.17
CA SER A 72 -2.01 22.69 -2.00
C SER A 72 -1.53 21.73 -0.88
N ARG A 73 -2.00 20.49 -0.86
CA ARG A 73 -1.58 19.44 0.09
C ARG A 73 -0.44 18.55 -0.43
N GLY A 74 0.16 18.88 -1.60
CA GLY A 74 1.25 18.11 -2.20
C GLY A 74 0.81 16.84 -2.92
N VAL A 75 -0.50 16.67 -3.23
CA VAL A 75 -0.98 15.54 -4.03
C VAL A 75 -0.69 15.82 -5.51
N VAL A 76 0.21 15.04 -6.08
CA VAL A 76 0.56 15.08 -7.51
C VAL A 76 -0.39 14.17 -8.27
N SER A 77 -1.01 14.69 -9.35
CA SER A 77 -1.88 13.92 -10.25
C SER A 77 -1.29 13.87 -11.66
N ALA A 78 -1.06 12.67 -12.18
CA ALA A 78 -0.55 12.44 -13.53
C ALA A 78 -1.66 12.61 -14.57
N LYS A 79 -1.51 13.52 -15.54
CA LYS A 79 -2.52 13.85 -16.54
C LYS A 79 -2.22 13.23 -17.91
N SER A 80 -1.04 13.46 -18.46
CA SER A 80 -0.62 12.89 -19.74
C SER A 80 0.86 12.53 -19.72
N SER A 81 1.27 11.63 -20.63
CA SER A 81 2.66 11.20 -20.74
C SER A 81 3.61 12.36 -21.00
N GLY A 82 4.78 12.32 -20.37
CA GLY A 82 5.79 13.37 -20.45
C GLY A 82 6.55 13.54 -19.13
N SER A 83 7.28 14.64 -19.01
CA SER A 83 7.99 15.01 -17.78
C SER A 83 7.54 16.37 -17.28
N ALA A 84 7.44 16.50 -15.96
CA ALA A 84 7.19 17.76 -15.28
C ALA A 84 8.05 17.83 -14.01
N THR A 85 8.37 19.05 -13.57
CA THR A 85 9.01 19.27 -12.26
C THR A 85 7.98 19.86 -11.32
N ILE A 86 7.75 19.19 -10.21
CA ILE A 86 6.97 19.72 -9.09
C ILE A 86 7.93 20.46 -8.16
N THR A 87 7.62 21.71 -7.84
CA THR A 87 8.41 22.54 -6.94
C THR A 87 7.61 22.83 -5.68
N ALA A 88 8.20 22.51 -4.53
CA ALA A 88 7.74 22.94 -3.21
C ALA A 88 8.58 24.13 -2.78
N ARG A 89 7.96 25.29 -2.60
CA ARG A 89 8.63 26.50 -2.10
C ARG A 89 8.32 26.71 -0.63
N VAL A 90 9.38 26.75 0.17
CA VAL A 90 9.31 27.01 1.62
C VAL A 90 10.33 28.09 1.95
N ASN A 91 9.88 29.23 2.48
CA ASN A 91 10.70 30.43 2.60
C ASN A 91 11.32 30.75 1.22
N ASN A 92 12.63 30.94 1.15
CA ASN A 92 13.35 31.17 -0.11
C ASN A 92 13.97 29.91 -0.72
N LYS A 93 13.63 28.70 -0.19
CA LYS A 93 14.12 27.42 -0.71
C LYS A 93 13.13 26.78 -1.68
N ASN A 94 13.62 26.32 -2.82
CA ASN A 94 12.87 25.56 -3.81
C ASN A 94 13.34 24.11 -3.78
N LEU A 95 12.45 23.21 -3.38
CA LEU A 95 12.68 21.76 -3.39
C LEU A 95 11.99 21.18 -4.63
N LYS A 96 12.73 20.45 -5.45
CA LYS A 96 12.24 19.95 -6.75
C LYS A 96 12.08 18.44 -6.72
N CYS A 97 10.98 17.96 -7.33
CA CYS A 97 10.74 16.55 -7.62
C CYS A 97 10.50 16.40 -9.13
N ARG A 98 11.31 15.59 -9.80
CA ARG A 98 11.07 15.22 -11.20
C ARG A 98 9.96 14.19 -11.28
N VAL A 99 8.91 14.51 -12.04
CA VAL A 99 7.77 13.61 -12.30
C VAL A 99 7.86 13.14 -13.75
N THR A 100 8.01 11.84 -13.96
CA THR A 100 7.89 11.21 -15.27
C THR A 100 6.56 10.52 -15.36
N VAL A 101 5.67 10.98 -16.23
CA VAL A 101 4.38 10.34 -16.51
C VAL A 101 4.54 9.50 -17.76
N LYS A 102 4.33 8.20 -17.63
CA LYS A 102 4.24 7.27 -18.75
C LYS A 102 2.78 7.15 -19.17
N LYS A 103 2.52 7.06 -20.46
CA LYS A 103 1.19 6.68 -20.95
C LYS A 103 0.91 5.30 -20.37
N GLN A 104 -0.17 5.16 -19.60
CA GLN A 104 -0.68 3.83 -19.32
C GLN A 104 -0.95 3.24 -20.70
N ALA A 105 -0.34 2.09 -21.02
CA ALA A 105 -0.68 1.39 -22.24
C ALA A 105 -2.21 1.35 -22.25
N THR A 106 -2.83 1.83 -23.33
CA THR A 106 -4.30 1.80 -23.48
C THR A 106 -4.67 0.34 -23.56
N ASN A 107 -4.73 -0.27 -22.39
CA ASN A 107 -5.28 -1.59 -22.20
C ASN A 107 -6.76 -1.40 -22.48
N ASN A 108 -7.11 -1.58 -23.75
CA ASN A 108 -8.48 -1.60 -24.15
C ASN A 108 -9.14 -2.76 -23.39
N LYS A 109 -10.18 -2.47 -22.61
CA LYS A 109 -10.94 -3.50 -21.87
C LYS A 109 -11.28 -4.68 -22.79
N LYS A 110 -11.68 -4.41 -24.03
CA LYS A 110 -11.97 -5.45 -25.03
C LYS A 110 -10.75 -6.34 -25.33
N ALA A 111 -9.56 -5.76 -25.46
CA ALA A 111 -8.33 -6.53 -25.66
C ALA A 111 -7.96 -7.37 -24.43
N ALA A 112 -8.16 -6.82 -23.22
CA ALA A 112 -7.92 -7.55 -21.98
C ALA A 112 -8.86 -8.73 -21.83
N LEU A 113 -10.16 -8.53 -22.03
CA LEU A 113 -11.16 -9.59 -21.95
C LEU A 113 -10.91 -10.69 -22.98
N LYS A 114 -10.53 -10.34 -24.20
CA LYS A 114 -10.12 -11.31 -25.22
C LYS A 114 -8.88 -12.09 -24.81
N ALA A 115 -7.89 -11.42 -24.19
CA ALA A 115 -6.70 -12.08 -23.68
C ALA A 115 -7.03 -13.04 -22.53
N TYR A 116 -7.92 -12.68 -21.63
CA TYR A 116 -8.42 -13.55 -20.55
C TYR A 116 -9.16 -14.78 -21.10
N TYR A 117 -10.00 -14.59 -22.12
CA TYR A 117 -10.65 -15.72 -22.78
C TYR A 117 -9.62 -16.71 -23.35
N ASN A 118 -8.64 -16.23 -24.12
CA ASN A 118 -7.60 -17.07 -24.70
C ASN A 118 -6.75 -17.74 -23.60
N PHE A 119 -6.43 -17.02 -22.54
CA PHE A 119 -5.71 -17.53 -21.39
C PHE A 119 -6.47 -18.68 -20.72
N LEU A 120 -7.76 -18.51 -20.41
CA LEU A 120 -8.58 -19.56 -19.80
C LEU A 120 -8.74 -20.79 -20.68
N LYS A 121 -8.81 -20.62 -22.01
CA LYS A 121 -8.83 -21.76 -22.96
C LYS A 121 -7.56 -22.61 -22.91
N SER A 122 -6.43 -22.00 -22.68
CA SER A 122 -5.13 -22.67 -22.58
C SER A 122 -4.72 -23.02 -21.15
N TYR A 123 -5.49 -22.59 -20.16
CA TYR A 123 -5.18 -22.78 -18.75
C TYR A 123 -5.28 -24.26 -18.37
N LYS A 124 -4.20 -24.79 -17.82
CA LYS A 124 -4.17 -26.18 -17.33
C LYS A 124 -4.66 -26.22 -15.90
N PHE A 125 -5.93 -26.51 -15.73
CA PHE A 125 -6.51 -26.68 -14.40
C PHE A 125 -5.95 -27.94 -13.73
N THR A 126 -5.74 -27.84 -12.42
CA THR A 126 -5.25 -28.96 -11.60
C THR A 126 -6.23 -30.15 -11.69
N THR A 127 -5.70 -31.34 -11.96
CA THR A 127 -6.48 -32.57 -12.04
C THR A 127 -6.84 -33.06 -10.64
N GLY A 128 -8.01 -33.74 -10.53
CA GLY A 128 -8.47 -34.31 -9.25
C GLY A 128 -9.39 -33.41 -8.43
N TYR A 129 -9.54 -32.13 -8.79
CA TYR A 129 -10.50 -31.22 -8.15
C TYR A 129 -11.60 -30.83 -9.12
N SER A 130 -12.86 -30.94 -8.66
CA SER A 130 -14.04 -30.56 -9.44
C SER A 130 -14.33 -29.05 -9.44
N THR A 131 -13.64 -28.30 -8.58
CA THR A 131 -13.90 -26.87 -8.33
C THR A 131 -13.10 -26.01 -9.29
N ARG A 132 -13.76 -25.56 -10.37
CA ARG A 132 -13.16 -24.70 -11.39
C ARG A 132 -14.08 -23.51 -11.65
N GLY A 133 -13.55 -22.32 -11.50
CA GLY A 133 -14.32 -21.12 -11.73
C GLY A 133 -13.43 -19.94 -12.11
N PHE A 134 -14.04 -18.89 -12.66
CA PHE A 134 -13.38 -17.61 -12.83
C PHE A 134 -14.31 -16.45 -12.45
N ASN A 135 -13.71 -15.32 -12.15
CA ASN A 135 -14.45 -14.09 -11.89
C ASN A 135 -13.68 -12.88 -12.43
N LEU A 136 -14.36 -11.73 -12.47
CA LEU A 136 -13.78 -10.45 -12.84
C LEU A 136 -13.94 -9.48 -11.68
N ALA A 137 -12.84 -8.89 -11.23
CA ALA A 137 -12.81 -7.96 -10.12
C ALA A 137 -12.14 -6.64 -10.51
N TYR A 138 -12.81 -5.51 -10.31
CA TYR A 138 -12.21 -4.18 -10.49
C TYR A 138 -11.42 -3.81 -9.23
N ILE A 139 -10.22 -4.36 -9.08
CA ILE A 139 -9.40 -4.17 -7.88
C ILE A 139 -8.76 -2.78 -7.88
N ASN A 140 -8.10 -2.40 -8.95
CA ASN A 140 -7.47 -1.09 -9.09
C ASN A 140 -8.43 -0.03 -9.69
N ASN A 141 -7.97 1.22 -9.79
CA ASN A 141 -8.79 2.33 -10.30
C ASN A 141 -8.68 2.51 -11.83
N ASP A 142 -8.57 1.43 -12.58
CA ASP A 142 -8.67 1.48 -14.04
C ASP A 142 -10.02 0.89 -14.54
N SER A 143 -10.22 0.85 -15.84
CA SER A 143 -11.45 0.34 -16.46
C SER A 143 -11.38 -1.15 -16.82
N ILE A 144 -10.27 -1.82 -16.47
CA ILE A 144 -10.02 -3.22 -16.79
C ILE A 144 -10.14 -4.05 -15.53
N PRO A 145 -11.06 -5.01 -15.46
CA PRO A 145 -11.10 -5.90 -14.32
C PRO A 145 -9.88 -6.84 -14.32
N GLU A 146 -9.42 -7.22 -13.13
CA GLU A 146 -8.53 -8.35 -12.95
C GLU A 146 -9.32 -9.65 -13.13
N LEU A 147 -8.69 -10.66 -13.73
CA LEU A 147 -9.22 -12.02 -13.81
C LEU A 147 -8.83 -12.78 -12.54
N VAL A 148 -9.81 -13.39 -11.89
CA VAL A 148 -9.61 -14.30 -10.76
C VAL A 148 -9.95 -15.71 -11.24
N VAL A 149 -9.03 -16.65 -11.03
CA VAL A 149 -9.20 -18.08 -11.37
C VAL A 149 -9.20 -18.88 -10.10
N PHE A 150 -10.20 -19.71 -9.95
CA PHE A 150 -10.29 -20.70 -8.88
C PHE A 150 -9.92 -22.07 -9.45
N ASP A 151 -8.84 -22.62 -8.91
CA ASP A 151 -8.25 -23.89 -9.38
C ASP A 151 -7.49 -24.54 -8.22
N GLY A 152 -8.00 -25.62 -7.71
CA GLY A 152 -7.38 -26.36 -6.61
C GLY A 152 -8.37 -26.87 -5.59
N ASP A 153 -7.85 -27.22 -4.42
CA ASP A 153 -8.65 -27.67 -3.29
C ASP A 153 -9.36 -26.48 -2.65
N TYR A 154 -10.69 -26.57 -2.54
CA TYR A 154 -11.52 -25.54 -1.93
C TYR A 154 -11.06 -25.17 -0.50
N HIS A 155 -10.58 -26.14 0.26
CA HIS A 155 -10.23 -25.94 1.67
C HIS A 155 -8.88 -25.25 1.91
N VAL A 156 -7.99 -25.23 0.91
CA VAL A 156 -6.63 -24.68 1.08
C VAL A 156 -6.25 -23.67 0.00
N SER A 157 -6.98 -23.63 -1.12
CA SER A 157 -6.67 -22.75 -2.24
C SER A 157 -7.51 -21.47 -2.18
N GLY A 158 -6.86 -20.35 -2.48
CA GLY A 158 -7.50 -19.06 -2.67
C GLY A 158 -7.87 -18.78 -4.11
N GLY A 159 -8.03 -17.50 -4.43
CA GLY A 159 -8.20 -17.02 -5.80
C GLY A 159 -6.87 -16.61 -6.42
N LYS A 160 -6.53 -17.19 -7.57
CA LYS A 160 -5.36 -16.79 -8.38
C LYS A 160 -5.70 -15.58 -9.22
N VAL A 161 -5.06 -14.45 -8.93
CA VAL A 161 -5.36 -13.17 -9.58
C VAL A 161 -4.39 -12.90 -10.72
N TYR A 162 -4.95 -12.52 -11.86
CA TYR A 162 -4.23 -12.13 -13.07
C TYR A 162 -4.67 -10.74 -13.52
N ALA A 163 -3.73 -9.92 -13.98
CA ALA A 163 -4.00 -8.61 -14.55
C ALA A 163 -3.53 -8.54 -16.00
N TYR A 164 -4.21 -7.73 -16.82
CA TYR A 164 -3.76 -7.43 -18.17
C TYR A 164 -2.84 -6.19 -18.13
N VAL A 165 -1.55 -6.43 -18.28
CA VAL A 165 -0.51 -5.39 -18.19
C VAL A 165 0.35 -5.41 -19.44
N ASN A 166 0.49 -4.27 -20.11
CA ASN A 166 1.34 -4.13 -21.32
C ASN A 166 1.04 -5.18 -22.42
N GLY A 167 -0.25 -5.44 -22.67
CA GLY A 167 -0.67 -6.37 -23.71
C GLY A 167 -0.62 -7.86 -23.33
N LYS A 168 -0.30 -8.20 -22.09
CA LYS A 168 -0.12 -9.59 -21.62
C LYS A 168 -0.90 -9.85 -20.33
N VAL A 169 -1.38 -11.07 -20.18
CA VAL A 169 -1.93 -11.57 -18.90
C VAL A 169 -0.77 -11.88 -17.96
N LYS A 170 -0.75 -11.22 -16.80
CA LYS A 170 0.30 -11.33 -15.79
C LYS A 170 -0.28 -11.89 -14.51
N TYR A 171 0.33 -12.94 -13.97
CA TYR A 171 0.01 -13.45 -12.64
C TYR A 171 0.45 -12.45 -11.55
N LEU A 172 -0.43 -12.16 -10.60
CA LEU A 172 -0.16 -11.27 -9.47
C LEU A 172 0.09 -12.05 -8.18
N GLY A 173 -0.59 -13.15 -7.96
CA GLY A 173 -0.53 -13.96 -6.74
C GLY A 173 -1.79 -14.76 -6.53
N GLU A 174 -1.77 -15.59 -5.49
CA GLU A 174 -2.92 -16.30 -4.94
C GLU A 174 -3.25 -15.69 -3.58
N PHE A 175 -4.55 -15.43 -3.33
CA PHE A 175 -5.01 -14.69 -2.17
C PHE A 175 -6.16 -15.42 -1.49
N GLY A 176 -6.17 -15.35 -0.15
CA GLY A 176 -7.18 -16.00 0.68
C GLY A 176 -7.01 -17.51 0.76
N GLU A 177 -8.03 -18.16 1.30
CA GLU A 177 -8.21 -19.60 1.40
C GLU A 177 -9.70 -19.92 1.29
N TRP A 178 -10.11 -21.17 1.40
CA TRP A 178 -11.52 -21.59 1.31
C TRP A 178 -12.19 -21.08 0.02
N GLY A 179 -11.41 -21.04 -1.07
CA GLY A 179 -11.88 -20.65 -2.38
C GLY A 179 -12.21 -19.17 -2.53
N GLY A 180 -11.59 -18.25 -1.77
CA GLY A 180 -11.87 -16.82 -1.93
C GLY A 180 -11.00 -15.86 -1.14
N PHE A 181 -11.18 -14.58 -1.42
CA PHE A 181 -10.55 -13.45 -0.73
C PHE A 181 -11.46 -12.21 -0.80
N GLU A 182 -11.05 -11.13 -0.15
CA GLU A 182 -11.76 -9.86 -0.18
C GLU A 182 -10.93 -8.75 -0.82
N TYR A 183 -11.59 -7.73 -1.36
CA TYR A 183 -10.91 -6.59 -1.96
C TYR A 183 -11.74 -5.30 -1.86
N GLN A 184 -11.07 -4.14 -1.87
CA GLN A 184 -11.76 -2.87 -2.02
C GLN A 184 -11.83 -2.50 -3.50
N GLU A 185 -13.05 -2.41 -4.04
CA GLU A 185 -13.28 -2.10 -5.45
C GLU A 185 -12.67 -0.74 -5.83
N LYS A 186 -11.89 -0.73 -6.91
CA LYS A 186 -11.22 0.44 -7.49
C LYS A 186 -10.27 1.19 -6.55
N LYS A 187 -9.89 0.59 -5.42
CA LYS A 187 -8.96 1.19 -4.46
C LYS A 187 -7.59 0.52 -4.44
N GLY A 188 -7.45 -0.57 -5.17
CA GLY A 188 -6.21 -1.33 -5.27
C GLY A 188 -5.86 -2.09 -4.00
N VAL A 189 -6.82 -2.39 -3.13
CA VAL A 189 -6.58 -3.16 -1.91
C VAL A 189 -7.07 -4.58 -2.08
N ILE A 190 -6.21 -5.55 -1.77
CA ILE A 190 -6.55 -6.96 -1.63
C ILE A 190 -6.35 -7.32 -0.17
N CYS A 191 -7.36 -7.97 0.43
CA CYS A 191 -7.34 -8.49 1.78
C CYS A 191 -7.30 -10.02 1.69
N SER A 192 -6.16 -10.59 2.04
CA SER A 192 -5.93 -12.03 2.03
C SER A 192 -5.89 -12.53 3.46
N THR A 193 -6.93 -13.24 3.88
CA THR A 193 -7.06 -13.78 5.24
C THR A 193 -6.90 -15.29 5.20
N TRP A 194 -6.08 -15.80 6.12
CA TRP A 194 -6.00 -17.19 6.46
C TRP A 194 -6.48 -17.36 7.92
N SER A 195 -7.50 -18.15 8.13
CA SER A 195 -8.17 -18.27 9.43
C SER A 195 -8.57 -19.71 9.75
N ARG A 196 -8.15 -20.15 10.94
CA ARG A 196 -8.72 -21.35 11.61
C ARG A 196 -9.19 -20.91 12.99
N SER A 197 -8.42 -21.19 14.05
CA SER A 197 -8.62 -20.64 15.39
C SER A 197 -8.04 -19.24 15.56
N ASN A 198 -7.12 -18.85 14.69
CA ASN A 198 -6.45 -17.55 14.67
C ASN A 198 -6.64 -16.86 13.31
N SER A 199 -6.62 -15.55 13.27
CA SER A 199 -6.72 -14.78 12.02
C SER A 199 -5.37 -14.21 11.63
N TYR A 200 -4.94 -14.51 10.42
CA TYR A 200 -3.72 -13.98 9.78
C TYR A 200 -4.13 -13.28 8.52
N THR A 201 -4.13 -11.95 8.53
CA THR A 201 -4.54 -11.14 7.39
C THR A 201 -3.35 -10.38 6.83
N THR A 202 -3.18 -10.43 5.51
CA THR A 202 -2.21 -9.57 4.81
C THR A 202 -2.95 -8.68 3.82
N TYR A 203 -2.69 -7.39 3.93
CA TYR A 203 -3.22 -6.37 3.02
C TYR A 203 -2.18 -6.04 1.96
N TYR A 204 -2.62 -6.10 0.70
CA TYR A 204 -1.78 -5.79 -0.46
C TYR A 204 -2.29 -4.56 -1.19
N ARG A 205 -1.38 -3.87 -1.88
CA ARG A 205 -1.66 -2.77 -2.81
C ARG A 205 -1.35 -3.19 -4.23
N TRP A 206 -2.37 -3.22 -5.06
CA TRP A 206 -2.24 -3.32 -6.51
C TRP A 206 -2.50 -1.96 -7.15
N ASN A 207 -1.54 -1.40 -7.88
CA ASN A 207 -1.64 -0.07 -8.50
C ASN A 207 -1.74 -0.11 -10.03
N GLY A 208 -2.04 -1.27 -10.62
CA GLY A 208 -2.09 -1.48 -12.07
C GLY A 208 -0.73 -1.82 -12.71
N SER A 209 0.36 -1.81 -11.96
CA SER A 209 1.71 -2.18 -12.45
C SER A 209 2.50 -3.04 -11.47
N LYS A 210 2.37 -2.78 -10.18
CA LYS A 210 3.10 -3.46 -9.10
C LYS A 210 2.17 -3.83 -7.95
N LEU A 211 2.29 -5.07 -7.51
CA LEU A 211 1.74 -5.53 -6.24
C LEU A 211 2.78 -5.30 -5.13
N SER A 212 2.33 -4.85 -3.98
CA SER A 212 3.16 -4.65 -2.79
C SER A 212 2.37 -4.92 -1.53
N THR A 213 3.01 -5.46 -0.50
CA THR A 213 2.41 -5.60 0.82
C THR A 213 2.24 -4.23 1.47
N ILE A 214 1.06 -3.99 2.06
CA ILE A 214 0.79 -2.81 2.89
C ILE A 214 1.19 -3.13 4.32
N MET A 215 0.61 -4.20 4.88
CA MET A 215 0.90 -4.69 6.23
C MET A 215 0.37 -6.10 6.41
N SER A 216 0.87 -6.80 7.43
CA SER A 216 0.22 -7.96 8.04
C SER A 216 -0.46 -7.57 9.34
N ALA A 217 -1.62 -8.17 9.63
CA ALA A 217 -2.39 -7.96 10.83
C ALA A 217 -2.91 -9.30 11.35
N ASN A 218 -2.46 -9.71 12.54
CA ASN A 218 -2.76 -11.02 13.07
C ASN A 218 -3.49 -10.88 14.40
N SER A 219 -4.52 -11.70 14.61
CA SER A 219 -5.24 -11.85 15.87
C SER A 219 -5.12 -13.30 16.31
N ILE A 220 -4.44 -13.53 17.43
CA ILE A 220 -4.10 -14.85 17.95
C ILE A 220 -4.79 -15.04 19.29
N GLY A 221 -5.72 -15.97 19.35
CA GLY A 221 -6.38 -16.37 20.58
C GLY A 221 -5.58 -17.44 21.34
N GLN A 222 -5.44 -17.26 22.64
CA GLN A 222 -4.77 -18.23 23.52
C GLN A 222 -5.33 -18.13 24.94
N PHE A 223 -5.17 -19.20 25.73
CA PHE A 223 -5.46 -19.17 27.16
C PHE A 223 -4.29 -18.52 27.92
N ASN A 224 -4.60 -17.63 28.85
CA ASN A 224 -3.62 -17.05 29.75
C ASN A 224 -3.32 -18.01 30.95
N SER A 225 -2.44 -17.62 31.86
CA SER A 225 -2.08 -18.42 33.04
C SER A 225 -3.25 -18.66 34.00
N ASN A 226 -4.31 -17.87 33.93
CA ASN A 226 -5.52 -18.00 34.75
C ASN A 226 -6.61 -18.85 34.08
N GLY A 227 -6.36 -19.37 32.86
CA GLY A 227 -7.33 -20.13 32.09
C GLY A 227 -8.31 -19.29 31.28
N ASP A 228 -8.19 -17.96 31.24
CA ASP A 228 -9.04 -17.10 30.42
C ASP A 228 -8.59 -17.09 28.96
N TYR A 229 -9.56 -17.12 28.03
CA TYR A 229 -9.26 -16.98 26.61
C TYR A 229 -9.04 -15.51 26.25
N VAL A 230 -7.83 -15.16 25.82
CA VAL A 230 -7.41 -13.80 25.47
C VAL A 230 -6.89 -13.73 24.04
N CYS A 231 -7.22 -12.65 23.34
CA CYS A 231 -6.66 -12.36 22.01
C CYS A 231 -5.43 -11.45 22.11
N GLN A 232 -4.39 -11.81 21.40
CA GLN A 232 -3.22 -10.98 21.18
C GLN A 232 -3.23 -10.43 19.75
N TYR A 233 -2.86 -9.17 19.58
CA TYR A 233 -2.93 -8.46 18.30
C TYR A 233 -1.54 -8.08 17.84
N TYR A 234 -1.27 -8.25 16.54
CA TYR A 234 0.03 -7.96 15.93
C TYR A 234 -0.15 -7.19 14.63
N ILE A 235 0.70 -6.18 14.41
CA ILE A 235 0.86 -5.49 13.12
C ILE A 235 2.32 -5.61 12.70
N ASN A 236 2.56 -6.17 11.50
CA ASN A 236 3.90 -6.42 10.97
C ASN A 236 4.79 -7.18 11.99
N ASN A 237 4.24 -8.22 12.59
CA ASN A 237 4.84 -9.06 13.63
C ASN A 237 5.18 -8.34 14.96
N LYS A 238 4.73 -7.11 15.16
CA LYS A 238 4.88 -6.39 16.43
C LYS A 238 3.58 -6.44 17.21
N LYS A 239 3.63 -6.86 18.47
CA LYS A 239 2.48 -6.86 19.39
C LYS A 239 1.98 -5.43 19.59
N VAL A 240 0.67 -5.26 19.51
CA VAL A 240 -0.01 -3.97 19.64
C VAL A 240 -1.24 -4.10 20.54
N THR A 241 -1.81 -2.98 20.98
CA THR A 241 -3.11 -2.98 21.67
C THR A 241 -4.23 -3.27 20.67
N ARG A 242 -5.37 -3.76 21.17
CA ARG A 242 -6.59 -3.97 20.36
C ARG A 242 -6.99 -2.71 19.60
N SER A 243 -7.04 -1.56 20.28
CA SER A 243 -7.39 -0.27 19.67
C SER A 243 -6.43 0.12 18.54
N LYS A 244 -5.11 -0.13 18.71
CA LYS A 244 -4.12 0.12 17.66
C LYS A 244 -4.31 -0.82 16.47
N TYR A 245 -4.62 -2.09 16.72
CA TYR A 245 -4.94 -3.06 15.69
C TYR A 245 -6.13 -2.59 14.85
N GLU A 246 -7.28 -2.35 15.52
CA GLU A 246 -8.53 -1.93 14.88
C GLU A 246 -8.36 -0.61 14.08
N SER A 247 -7.71 0.39 14.67
CA SER A 247 -7.46 1.67 13.97
C SER A 247 -6.52 1.55 12.77
N SER A 248 -5.63 0.55 12.77
CA SER A 248 -4.71 0.29 11.64
C SER A 248 -5.38 -0.47 10.51
N THR A 249 -6.28 -1.42 10.80
CA THR A 249 -6.96 -2.28 9.80
C THR A 249 -8.20 -1.61 9.21
N ALA A 250 -8.94 -0.84 9.99
CA ALA A 250 -10.22 -0.22 9.59
C ALA A 250 -10.22 0.49 8.21
N PRO A 251 -9.17 1.22 7.78
CA PRO A 251 -9.14 1.84 6.46
C PRO A 251 -9.17 0.82 5.30
N TYR A 252 -8.72 -0.39 5.54
CA TYR A 252 -8.61 -1.47 4.55
C TYR A 252 -9.79 -2.44 4.60
N GLU A 253 -10.52 -2.48 5.70
CA GLU A 253 -11.71 -3.33 5.91
C GLU A 253 -13.00 -2.66 5.46
N LYS A 254 -13.02 -1.33 5.39
CA LYS A 254 -14.22 -0.59 5.00
C LYS A 254 -14.58 -0.81 3.53
N GLY A 255 -15.78 -1.39 3.29
CA GLY A 255 -16.35 -1.58 1.95
C GLY A 255 -15.63 -2.68 1.16
N LEU A 256 -15.18 -3.72 1.83
CA LEU A 256 -14.70 -4.94 1.21
C LEU A 256 -15.79 -5.62 0.40
N LYS A 257 -15.42 -6.16 -0.75
CA LYS A 257 -16.21 -7.07 -1.56
C LYS A 257 -15.57 -8.44 -1.51
N SER A 258 -16.35 -9.46 -1.27
CA SER A 258 -15.90 -10.84 -1.33
C SER A 258 -15.94 -11.36 -2.75
N ILE A 259 -14.94 -12.13 -3.13
CA ILE A 259 -14.87 -12.88 -4.37
C ILE A 259 -14.45 -14.31 -4.05
N SER A 260 -15.26 -15.26 -4.47
CA SER A 260 -15.10 -16.66 -4.08
C SER A 260 -15.54 -17.60 -5.20
N LEU A 261 -15.18 -18.85 -5.08
CA LEU A 261 -15.61 -19.90 -5.99
C LEU A 261 -17.14 -20.02 -6.04
N SER A 262 -17.83 -19.87 -4.91
CA SER A 262 -19.30 -20.01 -4.82
C SER A 262 -20.04 -18.93 -5.63
N ASN A 263 -19.43 -17.77 -5.88
CA ASN A 263 -19.99 -16.71 -6.71
C ASN A 263 -19.26 -16.57 -8.07
N SER A 264 -18.49 -17.58 -8.49
CA SER A 264 -17.72 -17.57 -9.71
C SER A 264 -18.52 -18.08 -10.92
N TYR A 265 -18.03 -17.77 -12.10
CA TYR A 265 -18.55 -18.28 -13.38
C TYR A 265 -17.92 -19.61 -13.72
N ALA A 266 -18.70 -20.54 -14.27
CA ALA A 266 -18.18 -21.83 -14.75
C ALA A 266 -17.19 -21.63 -15.92
N VAL A 267 -16.15 -22.46 -15.96
CA VAL A 267 -15.14 -22.45 -17.02
C VAL A 267 -15.62 -23.31 -18.20
N THR A 268 -16.71 -22.88 -18.84
CA THR A 268 -17.23 -23.47 -20.10
C THR A 268 -17.06 -22.46 -21.24
N ASP A 269 -16.88 -22.94 -22.48
CA ASP A 269 -16.65 -22.04 -23.62
C ASP A 269 -17.82 -21.05 -23.79
N SER A 270 -19.08 -21.48 -23.60
CA SER A 270 -20.26 -20.63 -23.71
C SER A 270 -20.27 -19.52 -22.65
N VAL A 271 -19.97 -19.84 -21.37
CA VAL A 271 -19.94 -18.87 -20.28
C VAL A 271 -18.77 -17.90 -20.46
N MET A 272 -17.58 -18.42 -20.81
CA MET A 272 -16.41 -17.58 -21.07
C MET A 272 -16.64 -16.60 -22.22
N ARG A 273 -17.27 -17.05 -23.34
CA ARG A 273 -17.63 -16.16 -24.45
C ARG A 273 -18.58 -15.06 -24.00
N ASN A 274 -19.65 -15.43 -23.31
CA ASN A 274 -20.64 -14.46 -22.83
C ASN A 274 -20.02 -13.41 -21.90
N LYS A 275 -19.16 -13.80 -20.95
CA LYS A 275 -18.59 -12.90 -19.94
C LYS A 275 -17.37 -12.11 -20.42
N LEU A 276 -16.65 -12.61 -21.43
CA LEU A 276 -15.36 -12.05 -21.82
C LEU A 276 -15.36 -11.50 -23.28
N LEU A 277 -16.31 -11.88 -24.14
CA LEU A 277 -16.29 -11.44 -25.54
C LEU A 277 -17.51 -10.60 -25.95
N TYR A 278 -18.61 -10.68 -25.22
CA TYR A 278 -19.86 -9.95 -25.44
C TYR A 278 -20.23 -9.09 -24.23
#